data_b8e79a7c6f3ea148b6175e84bbde46a7
#
_entry.id   b8e79a7c6f3ea148b6175e84bbde46a7
#
_cell.length_a   1.000
_cell.length_b   1.000
_cell.length_c   1.000
_cell.angle_alpha   90.00
_cell.angle_beta   90.00
_cell.angle_gamma   90.00
#
_symmetry.space_group_name_H-M   'P 1'
#
loop_
_entity.id
_entity.type
_entity.pdbx_description
1 polymer ?
#
loop_
_entity_poly.entity_id
_entity_poly.type
_entity_poly.pdbx_seq_one_letter_code
_entity_poly.pdbx_strand_id
1 'polypeptide(L)'
;MISEIQSNGLDNKPIKTTKKPPPRSTNENLPPCYFTSIFIGSKGSGKTYSLIKLLKNYEKYPIYDNEGHKLDMRIIVFCPTILSVANPIYDTLKYLDDDDIIMEYSDNKLLDKLDEIEKEKEDIKDYNKYIEVWKKYIKIDENVNLLLPDELLILSKYDFRDPKDIPHPPYKYPRILFLVFDDLVGDANAFKRGHSAINNLCIKHRHL
;
A
#
# COMPACT_ATOMS: atom_id res chain seq x y z
N MET A 1 30.54 22.37 -29.94
CA MET A 1 31.30 21.14 -29.62
C MET A 1 31.11 20.88 -28.15
N ILE A 2 30.28 19.92 -27.80
CA ILE A 2 30.06 19.51 -26.41
C ILE A 2 31.07 18.41 -26.16
N SER A 3 32.06 18.68 -25.32
CA SER A 3 33.05 17.67 -24.91
C SER A 3 32.38 16.64 -24.01
N GLU A 4 32.41 15.38 -24.42
CA GLU A 4 32.07 14.24 -23.57
C GLU A 4 32.96 14.29 -22.31
N ILE A 5 32.30 14.40 -21.16
CA ILE A 5 32.99 14.18 -19.88
C ILE A 5 33.15 12.66 -19.75
N GLN A 6 34.36 12.18 -20.03
CA GLN A 6 34.72 10.81 -19.69
C GLN A 6 34.64 10.66 -18.16
N SER A 7 33.68 9.91 -17.66
CA SER A 7 33.59 9.54 -16.25
C SER A 7 34.79 8.66 -15.91
N ASN A 8 35.72 9.21 -15.14
CA ASN A 8 36.83 8.44 -14.59
C ASN A 8 36.27 7.32 -13.70
N GLY A 9 36.18 6.10 -14.24
CA GLY A 9 36.44 4.84 -13.56
C GLY A 9 35.74 4.50 -12.25
N LEU A 10 34.62 5.15 -11.92
CA LEU A 10 33.71 4.61 -10.92
C LEU A 10 32.77 3.63 -11.63
N ASP A 11 33.25 2.40 -11.77
CA ASP A 11 32.42 1.24 -12.09
C ASP A 11 31.34 1.12 -11.00
N ASN A 12 30.27 1.86 -11.15
CA ASN A 12 29.06 1.68 -10.36
C ASN A 12 28.40 0.36 -10.75
N LYS A 13 29.04 -0.73 -10.35
CA LYS A 13 28.39 -2.04 -10.41
C LYS A 13 27.13 -1.93 -9.56
N PRO A 14 25.94 -2.20 -10.12
CA PRO A 14 24.71 -2.11 -9.36
C PRO A 14 24.84 -3.01 -8.13
N ILE A 15 24.69 -2.44 -6.95
CA ILE A 15 24.67 -3.20 -5.70
C ILE A 15 23.53 -4.20 -5.85
N LYS A 16 23.84 -5.50 -5.84
CA LYS A 16 22.81 -6.55 -5.82
C LYS A 16 22.03 -6.41 -4.53
N THR A 17 20.88 -5.75 -4.59
CA THR A 17 19.96 -5.69 -3.45
C THR A 17 19.24 -7.03 -3.37
N THR A 18 19.20 -7.63 -2.19
CA THR A 18 18.39 -8.83 -1.90
C THR A 18 16.90 -8.49 -1.79
N LYS A 19 16.53 -7.21 -1.92
CA LYS A 19 15.14 -6.76 -1.83
C LYS A 19 14.39 -7.15 -3.11
N LYS A 20 13.21 -7.73 -2.93
CA LYS A 20 12.28 -7.98 -4.04
C LYS A 20 11.97 -6.64 -4.73
N PRO A 21 11.90 -6.59 -6.07
CA PRO A 21 11.49 -5.38 -6.77
C PRO A 21 10.06 -5.00 -6.38
N PRO A 22 9.69 -3.71 -6.47
CA PRO A 22 8.34 -3.27 -6.13
C PRO A 22 7.30 -3.86 -7.11
N PRO A 23 6.05 -4.05 -6.67
CA PRO A 23 4.96 -4.42 -7.55
C PRO A 23 4.80 -3.43 -8.72
N ARG A 24 4.32 -3.92 -9.84
CA ARG A 24 4.20 -3.12 -11.06
C ARG A 24 2.83 -3.26 -11.70
N SER A 25 2.37 -2.18 -12.31
CA SER A 25 1.22 -2.20 -13.20
C SER A 25 1.58 -2.90 -14.52
N THR A 26 0.57 -3.45 -15.19
CA THR A 26 0.70 -3.96 -16.56
C THR A 26 1.00 -2.86 -17.58
N ASN A 27 0.82 -1.60 -17.23
CA ASN A 27 1.22 -0.47 -18.06
C ASN A 27 2.63 0.00 -17.68
N GLU A 28 3.60 -0.26 -18.54
CA GLU A 28 5.02 0.08 -18.33
C GLU A 28 5.28 1.59 -18.22
N ASN A 29 4.34 2.44 -18.70
CA ASN A 29 4.46 3.89 -18.58
C ASN A 29 4.08 4.40 -17.18
N LEU A 30 3.52 3.55 -16.31
CA LEU A 30 3.24 3.90 -14.93
C LEU A 30 4.46 3.63 -14.05
N PRO A 31 4.74 4.50 -13.07
CA PRO A 31 5.78 4.23 -12.08
C PRO A 31 5.56 2.87 -11.41
N PRO A 32 6.62 2.11 -11.06
CA PRO A 32 6.47 0.97 -10.18
C PRO A 32 5.93 1.43 -8.82
N CYS A 33 5.16 0.59 -8.13
CA CYS A 33 4.63 0.92 -6.80
C CYS A 33 5.77 1.24 -5.81
N TYR A 34 5.43 1.86 -4.67
CA TYR A 34 6.39 2.42 -3.69
C TYR A 34 7.16 3.63 -4.24
N PHE A 35 6.48 4.52 -4.93
CA PHE A 35 7.02 5.81 -5.36
C PHE A 35 6.39 6.95 -4.55
N THR A 36 7.09 8.07 -4.49
CA THR A 36 6.57 9.34 -4.01
C THR A 36 6.46 10.29 -5.20
N SER A 37 5.29 10.91 -5.37
CA SER A 37 5.06 11.90 -6.40
C SER A 37 4.60 13.21 -5.78
N ILE A 38 5.14 14.33 -6.31
CA ILE A 38 4.77 15.66 -5.86
C ILE A 38 4.27 16.45 -7.06
N PHE A 39 3.05 16.96 -6.95
CA PHE A 39 2.44 17.83 -7.98
C PHE A 39 2.54 19.28 -7.55
N ILE A 40 3.35 20.07 -8.26
CA ILE A 40 3.58 21.49 -7.97
C ILE A 40 2.96 22.34 -9.07
N GLY A 41 2.30 23.40 -8.71
CA GLY A 41 1.70 24.34 -9.65
C GLY A 41 0.81 25.38 -8.97
N SER A 42 0.45 26.44 -9.67
CA SER A 42 -0.48 27.46 -9.20
C SER A 42 -1.90 26.90 -9.00
N LYS A 43 -2.76 27.68 -8.34
CA LYS A 43 -4.19 27.35 -8.25
C LYS A 43 -4.78 27.24 -9.66
N GLY A 44 -5.59 26.20 -9.90
CA GLY A 44 -6.22 25.95 -11.21
C GLY A 44 -5.31 25.29 -12.27
N SER A 45 -4.05 24.96 -11.94
CA SER A 45 -3.13 24.29 -12.89
C SER A 45 -3.42 22.82 -13.18
N GLY A 46 -4.47 22.26 -12.60
CA GLY A 46 -4.88 20.86 -12.82
C GLY A 46 -4.13 19.81 -12.02
N LYS A 47 -3.51 20.18 -10.87
CA LYS A 47 -2.79 19.24 -9.99
C LYS A 47 -3.66 18.06 -9.56
N THR A 48 -4.81 18.34 -8.96
CA THR A 48 -5.76 17.32 -8.52
C THR A 48 -6.26 16.47 -9.70
N TYR A 49 -6.54 17.10 -10.85
CA TYR A 49 -6.93 16.36 -12.05
C TYR A 49 -5.83 15.38 -12.51
N SER A 50 -4.57 15.82 -12.51
CA SER A 50 -3.42 14.98 -12.90
C SER A 50 -3.22 13.82 -11.94
N LEU A 51 -3.37 14.08 -10.64
CA LEU A 51 -3.33 13.07 -9.59
C LEU A 51 -4.41 12.00 -9.79
N ILE A 52 -5.68 12.43 -9.93
CA ILE A 52 -6.80 11.52 -10.16
C ILE A 52 -6.62 10.71 -11.45
N LYS A 53 -6.13 11.34 -12.52
CA LYS A 53 -5.81 10.65 -13.76
C LYS A 53 -4.74 9.56 -13.57
N LEU A 54 -3.73 9.83 -12.75
CA LEU A 54 -2.70 8.84 -12.40
C LEU A 54 -3.32 7.66 -11.65
N LEU A 55 -4.12 7.90 -10.61
CA LEU A 55 -4.79 6.85 -9.84
C LEU A 55 -5.73 6.01 -10.72
N LYS A 56 -6.53 6.65 -11.58
CA LYS A 56 -7.39 5.95 -12.55
C LYS A 56 -6.62 5.05 -13.51
N ASN A 57 -5.42 5.43 -13.88
CA ASN A 57 -4.58 4.54 -14.70
C ASN A 57 -4.17 3.28 -13.91
N TYR A 58 -3.87 3.39 -12.62
CA TYR A 58 -3.61 2.20 -11.80
C TYR A 58 -4.87 1.34 -11.60
N GLU A 59 -6.05 1.94 -11.49
CA GLU A 59 -7.32 1.19 -11.47
C GLU A 59 -7.59 0.43 -12.78
N LYS A 60 -7.24 1.05 -13.91
CA LYS A 60 -7.45 0.49 -15.25
C LYS A 60 -6.47 -0.65 -15.54
N TYR A 61 -5.23 -0.54 -15.10
CA TYR A 61 -4.15 -1.47 -15.41
C TYR A 61 -3.75 -2.24 -14.15
N PRO A 62 -4.11 -3.52 -14.04
CA PRO A 62 -3.86 -4.32 -12.84
C PRO A 62 -2.40 -4.28 -12.39
N ILE A 63 -2.22 -4.32 -11.08
CA ILE A 63 -0.92 -4.38 -10.41
C ILE A 63 -0.63 -5.83 -10.04
N TYR A 64 0.59 -6.27 -10.28
CA TYR A 64 1.06 -7.60 -9.93
C TYR A 64 2.31 -7.52 -9.04
N ASP A 65 2.43 -8.45 -8.10
CA ASP A 65 3.67 -8.68 -7.37
C ASP A 65 4.66 -9.50 -8.20
N ASN A 66 5.81 -9.79 -7.60
CA ASN A 66 6.87 -10.56 -8.28
C ASN A 66 6.57 -12.05 -8.41
N GLU A 67 5.53 -12.51 -7.75
CA GLU A 67 5.05 -13.90 -7.78
C GLU A 67 3.89 -14.07 -8.78
N GLY A 68 3.49 -12.97 -9.42
CA GLY A 68 2.41 -12.94 -10.41
C GLY A 68 1.01 -12.85 -9.79
N HIS A 69 0.90 -12.53 -8.51
CA HIS A 69 -0.39 -12.32 -7.88
C HIS A 69 -0.92 -10.92 -8.20
N LYS A 70 -2.18 -10.87 -8.60
CA LYS A 70 -2.88 -9.60 -8.76
C LYS A 70 -3.15 -9.01 -7.38
N LEU A 71 -2.76 -7.73 -7.22
CA LEU A 71 -2.97 -6.97 -6.00
C LEU A 71 -4.11 -5.98 -6.19
N ASP A 72 -4.96 -5.86 -5.18
CA ASP A 72 -5.96 -4.81 -5.11
C ASP A 72 -5.34 -3.50 -4.59
N MET A 73 -6.08 -2.41 -4.72
CA MET A 73 -5.66 -1.08 -4.28
C MET A 73 -6.50 -0.63 -3.09
N ARG A 74 -5.94 0.24 -2.27
CA ARG A 74 -6.65 1.10 -1.32
C ARG A 74 -6.13 2.51 -1.47
N ILE A 75 -7.05 3.47 -1.58
CA ILE A 75 -6.71 4.88 -1.72
C ILE A 75 -7.21 5.58 -0.47
N ILE A 76 -6.33 6.31 0.22
CA ILE A 76 -6.68 7.14 1.37
C ILE A 76 -6.33 8.58 1.02
N VAL A 77 -7.30 9.49 1.20
CA VAL A 77 -7.18 10.90 0.82
C VAL A 77 -7.28 11.79 2.04
N PHE A 78 -6.25 12.58 2.27
CA PHE A 78 -6.26 13.69 3.21
C PHE A 78 -6.46 14.99 2.43
N CYS A 79 -7.66 15.55 2.47
CA CYS A 79 -8.03 16.76 1.72
C CYS A 79 -9.03 17.62 2.49
N PRO A 80 -8.58 18.70 3.15
CA PRO A 80 -9.45 19.60 3.91
C PRO A 80 -10.52 20.30 3.06
N THR A 81 -10.28 20.45 1.77
CA THR A 81 -11.15 21.21 0.87
C THR A 81 -12.11 20.34 0.07
N ILE A 82 -12.14 19.03 0.31
CA ILE A 82 -12.93 18.09 -0.50
C ILE A 82 -14.44 18.41 -0.52
N LEU A 83 -14.99 18.94 0.58
CA LEU A 83 -16.39 19.36 0.68
C LEU A 83 -16.64 20.78 0.16
N SER A 84 -15.62 21.66 0.20
CA SER A 84 -15.79 23.09 -0.17
C SER A 84 -15.87 23.30 -1.67
N VAL A 85 -15.31 22.37 -2.42
CA VAL A 85 -15.48 22.24 -3.85
C VAL A 85 -16.26 20.95 -4.02
N ALA A 86 -17.51 21.01 -4.44
CA ALA A 86 -18.24 19.85 -4.94
C ALA A 86 -17.39 19.27 -6.08
N ASN A 87 -16.33 18.57 -5.72
CA ASN A 87 -15.36 18.07 -6.66
C ASN A 87 -15.65 16.58 -6.89
N PRO A 88 -16.63 16.27 -7.76
CA PRO A 88 -17.06 14.90 -8.02
C PRO A 88 -15.92 14.06 -8.62
N ILE A 89 -14.73 14.67 -8.74
CA ILE A 89 -13.58 13.99 -9.35
C ILE A 89 -13.07 12.83 -8.47
N TYR A 90 -13.15 12.96 -7.13
CA TYR A 90 -12.77 11.89 -6.22
C TYR A 90 -13.79 10.75 -6.24
N ASP A 91 -15.09 11.04 -6.43
CA ASP A 91 -16.17 10.05 -6.53
C ASP A 91 -15.99 9.11 -7.73
N THR A 92 -15.08 9.45 -8.61
CA THR A 92 -14.78 8.64 -9.80
C THR A 92 -13.76 7.54 -9.54
N LEU A 93 -13.15 7.49 -8.36
CA LEU A 93 -12.19 6.45 -7.95
C LEU A 93 -12.93 5.25 -7.34
N LYS A 94 -12.60 4.05 -7.81
CA LYS A 94 -13.27 2.81 -7.40
C LYS A 94 -12.77 2.25 -6.07
N TYR A 95 -11.54 2.55 -5.73
CA TYR A 95 -10.85 2.01 -4.55
C TYR A 95 -10.67 3.07 -3.45
N LEU A 96 -11.51 4.11 -3.50
CA LEU A 96 -11.63 5.13 -2.46
C LEU A 96 -12.96 4.94 -1.76
N ASP A 97 -12.91 4.49 -0.52
CA ASP A 97 -14.07 4.35 0.36
C ASP A 97 -14.32 5.65 1.13
N ASP A 98 -15.57 5.90 1.53
CA ASP A 98 -15.95 7.12 2.28
C ASP A 98 -15.16 7.26 3.58
N ASP A 99 -14.88 6.14 4.27
CA ASP A 99 -14.10 6.11 5.51
C ASP A 99 -12.60 6.43 5.31
N ASP A 100 -12.14 6.41 4.06
CA ASP A 100 -10.76 6.72 3.66
C ASP A 100 -10.61 8.17 3.16
N ILE A 101 -11.69 8.97 3.26
CA ILE A 101 -11.67 10.41 2.99
C ILE A 101 -11.54 11.17 4.31
N ILE A 102 -10.40 11.81 4.53
CA ILE A 102 -10.06 12.49 5.77
C ILE A 102 -9.95 14.00 5.51
N MET A 103 -10.94 14.76 6.02
CA MET A 103 -11.06 16.20 5.78
C MET A 103 -10.15 17.04 6.67
N GLU A 104 -9.67 16.50 7.78
CA GLU A 104 -8.79 17.20 8.70
C GLU A 104 -7.53 16.36 8.91
N TYR A 105 -6.37 16.91 8.56
CA TYR A 105 -5.12 16.25 8.77
C TYR A 105 -4.67 16.32 10.24
N SER A 106 -4.26 15.20 10.80
CA SER A 106 -3.41 15.15 11.99
C SER A 106 -2.48 13.94 11.90
N ASP A 107 -1.32 14.04 12.55
CA ASP A 107 -0.36 12.93 12.60
C ASP A 107 -1.00 11.67 13.21
N ASN A 108 -1.87 11.82 14.21
CA ASN A 108 -2.58 10.70 14.83
C ASN A 108 -3.51 10.00 13.82
N LYS A 109 -4.32 10.76 13.07
CA LYS A 109 -5.20 10.17 12.05
C LYS A 109 -4.43 9.42 10.98
N LEU A 110 -3.26 9.92 10.60
CA LEU A 110 -2.39 9.21 9.66
C LEU A 110 -1.84 7.92 10.27
N LEU A 111 -1.35 7.98 11.52
CA LEU A 111 -0.84 6.81 12.21
C LEU A 111 -1.91 5.76 12.44
N ASP A 112 -3.12 6.16 12.88
CA ASP A 112 -4.26 5.26 13.05
C ASP A 112 -4.60 4.51 11.75
N LYS A 113 -4.57 5.23 10.60
CA LYS A 113 -4.79 4.60 9.28
C LYS A 113 -3.66 3.66 8.88
N LEU A 114 -2.42 3.97 9.21
CA LEU A 114 -1.29 3.07 8.96
C LEU A 114 -1.35 1.81 9.82
N ASP A 115 -1.73 1.94 11.09
CA ASP A 115 -1.92 0.81 12.00
C ASP A 115 -3.06 -0.11 11.55
N GLU A 116 -4.17 0.48 11.06
CA GLU A 116 -5.28 -0.27 10.44
C GLU A 116 -4.81 -1.12 9.26
N ILE A 117 -3.96 -0.56 8.39
CA ILE A 117 -3.42 -1.25 7.23
C ILE A 117 -2.44 -2.35 7.64
N GLU A 118 -1.59 -2.10 8.63
CA GLU A 118 -0.65 -3.10 9.11
C GLU A 118 -1.40 -4.29 9.73
N LYS A 119 -2.44 -4.02 10.50
CA LYS A 119 -3.33 -5.05 11.04
C LYS A 119 -4.00 -5.87 9.93
N GLU A 120 -4.51 -5.20 8.87
CA GLU A 120 -5.08 -5.90 7.71
C GLU A 120 -4.06 -6.85 7.07
N LYS A 121 -2.81 -6.41 6.91
CA LYS A 121 -1.73 -7.26 6.36
C LYS A 121 -1.42 -8.45 7.25
N GLU A 122 -1.39 -8.25 8.57
CA GLU A 122 -1.16 -9.33 9.53
C GLU A 122 -2.30 -10.35 9.50
N ASP A 123 -3.55 -9.90 9.50
CA ASP A 123 -4.73 -10.76 9.41
C ASP A 123 -4.73 -11.61 8.11
N ILE A 124 -4.40 -11.03 6.97
CA ILE A 124 -4.26 -11.75 5.69
C ILE A 124 -3.15 -12.80 5.78
N LYS A 125 -2.00 -12.44 6.34
CA LYS A 125 -0.86 -13.34 6.48
C LYS A 125 -1.18 -14.51 7.39
N ASP A 126 -1.79 -14.24 8.53
CA ASP A 126 -2.17 -15.24 9.51
C ASP A 126 -3.21 -16.20 8.93
N TYR A 127 -4.22 -15.67 8.24
CA TYR A 127 -5.23 -16.49 7.59
C TYR A 127 -4.65 -17.38 6.48
N ASN A 128 -3.80 -16.84 5.62
CA ASN A 128 -3.14 -17.62 4.58
C ASN A 128 -2.28 -18.75 5.16
N LYS A 129 -1.53 -18.45 6.24
CA LYS A 129 -0.73 -19.45 6.94
C LYS A 129 -1.61 -20.54 7.58
N TYR A 130 -2.77 -20.15 8.13
CA TYR A 130 -3.75 -21.09 8.63
C TYR A 130 -4.23 -22.04 7.54
N ILE A 131 -4.61 -21.52 6.36
CA ILE A 131 -5.04 -22.35 5.22
C ILE A 131 -3.95 -23.35 4.80
N GLU A 132 -2.68 -22.94 4.79
CA GLU A 132 -1.56 -23.84 4.43
C GLU A 132 -1.43 -24.98 5.43
N VAL A 133 -1.46 -24.67 6.72
CA VAL A 133 -1.38 -25.67 7.79
C VAL A 133 -2.62 -26.57 7.80
N TRP A 134 -3.82 -26.00 7.60
CA TRP A 134 -5.05 -26.77 7.50
C TRP A 134 -5.00 -27.79 6.36
N LYS A 135 -4.54 -27.42 5.17
CA LYS A 135 -4.35 -28.33 4.05
C LYS A 135 -3.39 -29.47 4.37
N LYS A 136 -2.34 -29.18 5.14
CA LYS A 136 -1.40 -30.21 5.63
C LYS A 136 -2.10 -31.13 6.62
N TYR A 137 -2.84 -30.57 7.58
CA TYR A 137 -3.58 -31.30 8.61
C TYR A 137 -4.56 -32.32 8.01
N ILE A 138 -5.34 -31.91 7.00
CA ILE A 138 -6.25 -32.81 6.27
C ILE A 138 -5.47 -33.90 5.51
N LYS A 139 -4.31 -33.59 4.91
CA LYS A 139 -3.51 -34.57 4.17
C LYS A 139 -2.91 -35.68 5.05
N ILE A 140 -2.75 -35.42 6.33
CA ILE A 140 -2.23 -36.38 7.31
C ILE A 140 -3.37 -37.03 8.12
N ASP A 141 -4.57 -37.07 7.57
CA ASP A 141 -5.76 -37.67 8.19
C ASP A 141 -6.01 -37.13 9.61
N GLU A 142 -5.84 -35.81 9.78
CA GLU A 142 -6.06 -35.08 11.05
C GLU A 142 -5.16 -35.55 12.20
N ASN A 143 -4.05 -36.19 11.92
CA ASN A 143 -3.12 -36.68 12.93
C ASN A 143 -2.23 -35.56 13.47
N VAL A 144 -2.62 -34.97 14.61
CA VAL A 144 -1.91 -33.87 15.26
C VAL A 144 -0.45 -34.20 15.63
N ASN A 145 -0.12 -35.50 15.85
CA ASN A 145 1.25 -35.90 16.20
C ASN A 145 2.26 -35.74 15.09
N LEU A 146 1.78 -35.54 13.85
CA LEU A 146 2.63 -35.32 12.65
C LEU A 146 2.80 -33.82 12.32
N LEU A 147 2.24 -32.94 13.13
CA LEU A 147 2.38 -31.49 13.01
C LEU A 147 3.55 -30.98 13.86
N LEU A 148 4.17 -29.90 13.39
CA LEU A 148 5.14 -29.15 14.18
C LEU A 148 4.43 -28.37 15.31
N PRO A 149 5.12 -28.08 16.44
CA PRO A 149 4.52 -27.29 17.52
C PRO A 149 3.94 -25.94 17.06
N ASP A 150 4.64 -25.24 16.14
CA ASP A 150 4.16 -23.97 15.58
C ASP A 150 2.90 -24.15 14.73
N GLU A 151 2.78 -25.27 14.00
CA GLU A 151 1.60 -25.58 13.19
C GLU A 151 0.40 -25.89 14.09
N LEU A 152 0.62 -26.59 15.20
CA LEU A 152 -0.42 -26.82 16.21
C LEU A 152 -0.92 -25.53 16.83
N LEU A 153 -0.01 -24.58 17.15
CA LEU A 153 -0.40 -23.26 17.65
C LEU A 153 -1.26 -22.50 16.64
N ILE A 154 -0.94 -22.59 15.37
CA ILE A 154 -1.71 -21.94 14.30
C ILE A 154 -3.12 -22.55 14.20
N LEU A 155 -3.26 -23.87 14.23
CA LEU A 155 -4.58 -24.52 14.20
C LEU A 155 -5.40 -24.24 15.46
N SER A 156 -4.75 -24.24 16.64
CA SER A 156 -5.41 -23.96 17.91
C SER A 156 -5.96 -22.53 18.00
N LYS A 157 -5.34 -21.55 17.34
CA LYS A 157 -5.83 -20.16 17.28
C LYS A 157 -7.26 -20.07 16.74
N TYR A 158 -7.66 -21.02 15.91
CA TYR A 158 -8.99 -21.08 15.27
C TYR A 158 -9.78 -22.34 15.67
N ASP A 159 -9.44 -22.97 16.80
CA ASP A 159 -10.10 -24.17 17.34
C ASP A 159 -10.21 -25.32 16.32
N PHE A 160 -9.25 -25.48 15.41
CA PHE A 160 -9.25 -26.53 14.36
C PHE A 160 -10.51 -26.52 13.48
N ARG A 161 -11.10 -25.33 13.22
CA ARG A 161 -12.29 -25.21 12.36
C ARG A 161 -11.92 -25.24 10.88
N ASP A 162 -12.86 -25.66 10.03
CA ASP A 162 -12.66 -25.50 8.58
C ASP A 162 -12.45 -24.00 8.24
N PRO A 163 -11.48 -23.65 7.40
CA PRO A 163 -11.30 -22.26 6.96
C PRO A 163 -12.56 -21.57 6.41
N LYS A 164 -13.54 -22.35 5.93
CA LYS A 164 -14.82 -21.82 5.45
C LYS A 164 -15.74 -21.33 6.56
N ASP A 165 -15.54 -21.84 7.78
CA ASP A 165 -16.39 -21.58 8.94
C ASP A 165 -15.82 -20.49 9.86
N ILE A 166 -14.67 -19.91 9.49
CA ILE A 166 -14.05 -18.81 10.23
C ILE A 166 -14.11 -17.51 9.44
N PRO A 167 -14.18 -16.35 10.11
CA PRO A 167 -14.06 -15.06 9.45
C PRO A 167 -12.77 -14.99 8.66
N HIS A 168 -12.86 -14.62 7.40
CA HIS A 168 -11.69 -14.50 6.53
C HIS A 168 -11.52 -13.04 6.08
N PRO A 169 -10.28 -12.59 5.89
CA PRO A 169 -10.03 -11.28 5.32
C PRO A 169 -10.68 -11.14 3.93
N PRO A 170 -11.18 -9.95 3.57
CA PRO A 170 -11.84 -9.73 2.28
C PRO A 170 -10.87 -9.86 1.09
N TYR A 171 -9.58 -9.78 1.35
CA TYR A 171 -8.53 -9.85 0.33
C TYR A 171 -7.60 -11.04 0.60
N LYS A 172 -7.17 -11.68 -0.49
CA LYS A 172 -6.21 -12.79 -0.42
C LYS A 172 -4.77 -12.32 -0.21
N TYR A 173 -4.45 -11.14 -0.74
CA TYR A 173 -3.12 -10.54 -0.67
C TYR A 173 -3.24 -9.12 -0.13
N PRO A 174 -2.19 -8.61 0.56
CA PRO A 174 -2.16 -7.22 1.00
C PRO A 174 -2.39 -6.25 -0.16
N ARG A 175 -3.22 -5.24 0.07
CA ARG A 175 -3.52 -4.22 -0.93
C ARG A 175 -2.36 -3.25 -1.13
N ILE A 176 -2.23 -2.69 -2.32
CA ILE A 176 -1.33 -1.56 -2.57
C ILE A 176 -1.99 -0.29 -2.04
N LEU A 177 -1.31 0.38 -1.13
CA LEU A 177 -1.77 1.61 -0.53
C LEU A 177 -1.31 2.82 -1.35
N PHE A 178 -2.26 3.69 -1.70
CA PHE A 178 -2.01 5.04 -2.22
C PHE A 178 -2.46 6.07 -1.18
N LEU A 179 -1.49 6.76 -0.57
CA LEU A 179 -1.75 7.88 0.32
C LEU A 179 -1.70 9.18 -0.48
N VAL A 180 -2.78 9.92 -0.45
CA VAL A 180 -2.96 11.18 -1.15
C VAL A 180 -3.07 12.31 -0.14
N PHE A 181 -2.24 13.32 -0.30
CA PHE A 181 -2.25 14.54 0.48
C PHE A 181 -2.52 15.70 -0.47
N ASP A 182 -3.77 16.15 -0.55
CA ASP A 182 -4.19 17.24 -1.43
C ASP A 182 -4.62 18.46 -0.63
N ASP A 183 -4.21 19.63 -1.08
CA ASP A 183 -4.55 20.95 -0.55
C ASP A 183 -4.21 21.18 0.95
N LEU A 184 -3.15 20.52 1.45
CA LEU A 184 -2.65 20.66 2.83
C LEU A 184 -1.75 21.90 3.06
N VAL A 185 -1.53 22.72 2.05
CA VAL A 185 -0.54 23.84 2.11
C VAL A 185 -0.84 24.86 3.21
N GLY A 186 -2.07 24.96 3.67
CA GLY A 186 -2.47 25.82 4.79
C GLY A 186 -2.39 25.17 6.16
N ASP A 187 -2.15 23.87 6.25
CA ASP A 187 -2.14 23.14 7.51
C ASP A 187 -0.74 23.20 8.16
N ALA A 188 -0.62 24.02 9.22
CA ALA A 188 0.63 24.14 9.97
C ALA A 188 1.11 22.83 10.62
N ASN A 189 0.23 21.87 10.80
CA ASN A 189 0.55 20.56 11.41
C ASN A 189 1.14 19.59 10.39
N ALA A 190 0.70 19.65 9.11
CA ALA A 190 1.10 18.71 8.07
C ALA A 190 2.61 18.77 7.76
N PHE A 191 3.22 19.96 7.86
CA PHE A 191 4.61 20.20 7.45
C PHE A 191 5.49 20.81 8.56
N LYS A 192 5.24 20.48 9.84
CA LYS A 192 6.12 20.87 10.94
C LYS A 192 7.54 20.41 10.68
N ARG A 193 8.52 21.34 10.77
CA ARG A 193 9.92 21.04 10.56
C ARG A 193 10.39 19.89 11.46
N GLY A 194 10.83 18.80 10.84
CA GLY A 194 11.63 17.74 11.45
C GLY A 194 10.88 16.55 12.04
N HIS A 195 9.59 16.63 12.38
CA HIS A 195 8.92 15.55 13.13
C HIS A 195 7.48 15.23 12.71
N SER A 196 7.01 15.69 11.56
CA SER A 196 5.65 15.28 11.11
C SER A 196 5.64 13.83 10.62
N ALA A 197 4.52 13.14 10.81
CA ALA A 197 4.34 11.78 10.34
C ALA A 197 4.51 11.67 8.81
N ILE A 198 4.08 12.69 8.05
CA ILE A 198 4.30 12.76 6.59
C ILE A 198 5.80 12.76 6.25
N ASN A 199 6.63 13.57 6.94
CA ASN A 199 8.06 13.60 6.68
C ASN A 199 8.70 12.24 6.97
N ASN A 200 8.33 11.60 8.07
CA ASN A 200 8.80 10.26 8.42
C ASN A 200 8.37 9.22 7.38
N LEU A 201 7.13 9.31 6.90
CA LEU A 201 6.61 8.45 5.86
C LEU A 201 7.38 8.61 4.55
N CYS A 202 7.63 9.85 4.10
CA CYS A 202 8.39 10.13 2.87
C CYS A 202 9.84 9.60 2.95
N ILE A 203 10.44 9.58 4.14
CA ILE A 203 11.79 9.05 4.35
C ILE A 203 11.76 7.50 4.41
N LYS A 204 10.75 6.93 5.06
CA LYS A 204 10.68 5.49 5.38
C LYS A 204 9.83 4.66 4.42
N HIS A 205 9.14 5.29 3.47
CA HIS A 205 8.17 4.61 2.58
C HIS A 205 8.70 3.36 1.84
N ARG A 206 10.01 3.23 1.73
CA ARG A 206 10.65 2.05 1.13
C ARG A 206 10.71 0.83 2.06
N HIS A 207 10.28 0.98 3.30
CA HIS A 207 10.35 -0.03 4.35
C HIS A 207 8.97 -0.45 4.89
N LEU A 208 7.91 0.18 4.37
CA LEU A 208 6.50 -0.16 4.59
C LEU A 208 6.00 -1.08 3.44
#